data_b59179006f801cadd7a5d4e3c9531f54
#
_entry.id   b59179006f801cadd7a5d4e3c9531f54
#
_cell.length_a   1.000
_cell.length_b   1.000
_cell.length_c   1.000
_cell.angle_alpha   90.00
_cell.angle_beta   90.00
_cell.angle_gamma   90.00
#
_symmetry.space_group_name_H-M   'P 1'
#
loop_
_entity.id
_entity.type
_entity.pdbx_description
1 polymer ?
#
loop_
_entity_poly.entity_id
_entity_poly.type
_entity_poly.pdbx_seq_one_letter_code
_entity_poly.pdbx_strand_id
1 'polypeptide(L)'
;MRDQFCNECGLSYEIPHLVAERLLGVEYLHRIENRYEQMCKCYGCTCAEWQEVFTEDLKPFGGYDDTTSATIPIGNSQLGADIKALHKGAIGVDLPTWFNVQDNKHIMIVAQDPLRNNKYYGKCYDAVISSPFGLHSLEHRQNARGGKMMDLLVKRLVANGYGIYLTDANKFFIYDHKTTDEFSGAHIDEYAEIMRQEIEIVKPTVIVCLGRSAERMCKKMGLRNILALPHLSGTARGAIIRKFPRLDEVGATAENIAEEYAREIIMKI
;
A
#
# COMPACT_ATOMS: atom_id res chain seq x y z
N MET A 1 -13.80 19.01 9.26
CA MET A 1 -13.50 18.30 7.97
C MET A 1 -12.38 17.29 8.14
N ARG A 2 -11.18 17.64 8.69
CA ARG A 2 -10.05 16.70 8.89
C ARG A 2 -10.40 15.55 9.85
N ASP A 3 -11.03 15.83 10.99
CA ASP A 3 -11.38 14.81 11.98
C ASP A 3 -12.43 13.83 11.43
N GLN A 4 -13.40 14.33 10.67
CA GLN A 4 -14.41 13.51 10.01
C GLN A 4 -13.78 12.63 8.92
N PHE A 5 -12.84 13.20 8.12
CA PHE A 5 -12.08 12.47 7.12
C PHE A 5 -11.23 11.35 7.73
N CYS A 6 -10.48 11.63 8.79
CA CYS A 6 -9.68 10.63 9.49
C CYS A 6 -10.55 9.52 10.10
N ASN A 7 -11.73 9.87 10.62
CA ASN A 7 -12.64 8.93 11.26
C ASN A 7 -13.36 8.02 10.26
N GLU A 8 -13.75 8.54 9.11
CA GLU A 8 -14.52 7.79 8.11
C GLU A 8 -13.64 6.94 7.19
N CYS A 9 -12.44 7.43 6.89
CA CYS A 9 -11.55 6.82 5.91
C CYS A 9 -10.37 6.07 6.51
N GLY A 10 -10.28 6.01 7.83
CA GLY A 10 -9.23 5.30 8.52
C GLY A 10 -7.83 5.89 8.33
N LEU A 11 -7.71 7.19 8.07
CA LEU A 11 -6.43 7.85 7.88
C LEU A 11 -6.07 8.72 9.09
N SER A 12 -4.91 8.49 9.68
CA SER A 12 -4.32 9.40 10.66
C SER A 12 -3.77 10.65 9.98
N TYR A 13 -3.91 11.80 10.61
CA TYR A 13 -3.32 13.05 10.15
C TYR A 13 -1.80 12.96 10.00
N GLU A 14 -1.15 12.19 10.86
CA GLU A 14 0.30 12.02 10.90
C GLU A 14 0.86 11.33 9.65
N ILE A 15 0.09 10.43 9.02
CA ILE A 15 0.54 9.72 7.81
C ILE A 15 0.73 10.64 6.61
N PRO A 16 -0.20 11.55 6.24
CA PRO A 16 0.05 12.53 5.18
C PRO A 16 1.29 13.40 5.44
N HIS A 17 1.50 13.81 6.69
CA HIS A 17 2.69 14.57 7.08
C HIS A 17 3.97 13.76 6.91
N LEU A 18 4.00 12.51 7.38
CA LEU A 18 5.13 11.60 7.22
C LEU A 18 5.49 11.41 5.74
N VAL A 19 4.49 11.19 4.88
CA VAL A 19 4.70 11.06 3.42
C VAL A 19 5.27 12.35 2.83
N ALA A 20 4.75 13.52 3.23
CA ALA A 20 5.25 14.81 2.77
C ALA A 20 6.70 15.04 3.21
N GLU A 21 7.00 14.88 4.48
CA GLU A 21 8.32 15.13 5.03
C GLU A 21 9.39 14.17 4.51
N ARG A 22 9.05 12.90 4.40
CA ARG A 22 10.05 11.86 4.11
C ARG A 22 10.16 11.49 2.64
N LEU A 23 9.09 11.62 1.86
CA LEU A 23 9.05 11.09 0.49
C LEU A 23 8.92 12.17 -0.58
N LEU A 24 7.93 13.05 -0.48
CA LEU A 24 7.53 13.91 -1.60
C LEU A 24 7.91 15.39 -1.44
N GLY A 25 7.98 15.87 -0.20
CA GLY A 25 8.25 17.28 0.13
C GLY A 25 7.05 17.93 0.82
N VAL A 26 7.33 18.71 1.88
CA VAL A 26 6.32 19.38 2.73
C VAL A 26 5.51 20.42 1.96
N GLU A 27 6.07 20.99 0.92
CA GLU A 27 5.40 21.94 0.02
C GLU A 27 4.22 21.30 -0.74
N TYR A 28 4.18 19.97 -0.83
CA TYR A 28 3.10 19.22 -1.50
C TYR A 28 2.09 18.61 -0.53
N LEU A 29 2.17 18.89 0.77
CA LEU A 29 1.28 18.32 1.78
C LEU A 29 -0.20 18.45 1.39
N HIS A 30 -0.64 19.62 0.95
CA HIS A 30 -2.03 19.85 0.54
C HIS A 30 -2.44 18.95 -0.64
N ARG A 31 -1.55 18.72 -1.61
CA ARG A 31 -1.83 17.80 -2.73
C ARG A 31 -1.91 16.36 -2.27
N ILE A 32 -1.07 15.96 -1.31
CA ILE A 32 -1.10 14.64 -0.70
C ILE A 32 -2.41 14.45 0.07
N GLU A 33 -2.81 15.41 0.89
CA GLU A 33 -4.09 15.40 1.62
C GLU A 33 -5.28 15.27 0.65
N ASN A 34 -5.32 16.09 -0.40
CA ASN A 34 -6.35 16.01 -1.43
C ASN A 34 -6.38 14.63 -2.12
N ARG A 35 -5.20 14.04 -2.36
CA ARG A 35 -5.14 12.71 -2.96
C ARG A 35 -5.68 11.65 -2.03
N TYR A 36 -5.39 11.74 -0.74
CA TYR A 36 -6.01 10.88 0.27
C TYR A 36 -7.54 11.03 0.31
N GLU A 37 -8.06 12.27 0.26
CA GLU A 37 -9.51 12.49 0.17
C GLU A 37 -10.14 11.79 -1.02
N GLN A 38 -9.53 11.91 -2.19
CA GLN A 38 -10.00 11.25 -3.40
C GLN A 38 -9.96 9.73 -3.26
N MET A 39 -8.86 9.18 -2.72
CA MET A 39 -8.71 7.74 -2.51
C MET A 39 -9.73 7.19 -1.52
N CYS A 40 -9.94 7.86 -0.40
CA CYS A 40 -10.91 7.43 0.62
C CYS A 40 -12.31 7.34 0.06
N LYS A 41 -12.71 8.27 -0.79
CA LYS A 41 -13.99 8.20 -1.51
C LYS A 41 -14.13 6.94 -2.37
N CYS A 42 -13.02 6.36 -2.83
CA CYS A 42 -12.99 5.16 -3.66
C CYS A 42 -12.98 3.85 -2.87
N TYR A 43 -12.64 3.87 -1.59
CA TYR A 43 -12.52 2.63 -0.80
C TYR A 43 -13.84 1.98 -0.45
N GLY A 44 -14.97 2.67 -0.60
CA GLY A 44 -16.28 2.11 -0.29
C GLY A 44 -16.30 1.51 1.12
N CYS A 45 -15.85 2.27 2.10
CA CYS A 45 -15.93 1.87 3.48
C CYS A 45 -17.39 1.63 3.85
N THR A 46 -17.82 0.42 3.94
CA THR A 46 -19.05 -0.08 4.57
C THR A 46 -20.37 0.69 4.33
N CYS A 47 -20.35 1.86 3.69
CA CYS A 47 -21.52 2.66 3.40
C CYS A 47 -21.97 2.37 1.96
N ALA A 48 -23.17 1.80 1.79
CA ALA A 48 -23.76 1.52 0.48
C ALA A 48 -23.83 2.79 -0.41
N GLU A 49 -24.01 3.95 0.20
CA GLU A 49 -24.05 5.25 -0.48
C GLU A 49 -22.73 5.59 -1.18
N TRP A 50 -21.61 5.14 -0.65
CA TRP A 50 -20.30 5.34 -1.26
C TRP A 50 -20.09 4.51 -2.53
N GLN A 51 -20.72 3.35 -2.62
CA GLN A 51 -20.67 2.52 -3.82
C GLN A 51 -21.45 3.13 -4.98
N GLU A 52 -22.51 3.87 -4.69
CA GLU A 52 -23.35 4.54 -5.71
C GLU A 52 -22.72 5.85 -6.22
N VAL A 53 -22.08 6.61 -5.34
CA VAL A 53 -21.49 7.91 -5.68
C VAL A 53 -20.14 7.80 -6.41
N PHE A 54 -19.39 6.71 -6.18
CA PHE A 54 -18.03 6.52 -6.68
C PHE A 54 -17.90 5.37 -7.69
N THR A 55 -18.86 5.26 -8.59
CA THR A 55 -18.75 4.43 -9.81
C THR A 55 -17.70 4.97 -10.78
N GLU A 56 -17.32 6.25 -10.67
CA GLU A 56 -16.16 6.77 -11.39
C GLU A 56 -14.89 6.39 -10.65
N ASP A 57 -14.24 5.41 -11.19
CA ASP A 57 -12.87 5.07 -10.85
C ASP A 57 -12.03 6.36 -10.86
N LEU A 58 -11.42 6.72 -9.74
CA LEU A 58 -10.25 7.59 -9.82
C LEU A 58 -9.31 6.85 -10.76
N LYS A 59 -9.22 7.30 -12.01
CA LYS A 59 -8.27 6.72 -12.96
C LYS A 59 -6.91 6.87 -12.33
N PRO A 60 -6.45 5.86 -11.58
CA PRO A 60 -5.33 6.01 -10.63
C PRO A 60 -4.06 6.28 -11.36
N PHE A 61 -4.06 5.76 -12.51
CA PHE A 61 -3.01 5.83 -13.45
C PHE A 61 -3.49 6.67 -14.59
N GLY A 62 -4.24 7.76 -14.27
CA GLY A 62 -4.89 8.62 -15.20
C GLY A 62 -4.24 8.56 -16.54
N GLY A 63 -4.96 8.48 -17.60
CA GLY A 63 -4.27 8.65 -18.86
C GLY A 63 -3.35 9.84 -18.64
N TYR A 64 -2.20 9.87 -19.22
CA TYR A 64 -1.23 10.96 -19.11
C TYR A 64 -1.83 12.36 -19.33
N ASP A 65 -3.05 12.41 -19.75
CA ASP A 65 -3.85 13.62 -20.00
C ASP A 65 -4.37 14.26 -18.70
N ASP A 66 -4.37 13.54 -17.58
CA ASP A 66 -4.68 14.09 -16.25
C ASP A 66 -3.47 14.01 -15.32
N THR A 67 -2.37 14.64 -15.72
CA THR A 67 -1.13 14.71 -14.93
C THR A 67 -1.30 15.47 -13.63
N THR A 68 -2.36 16.26 -13.49
CA THR A 68 -2.56 17.12 -12.31
C THR A 68 -3.12 16.39 -11.11
N SER A 69 -3.87 15.30 -11.31
CA SER A 69 -4.50 14.55 -10.21
C SER A 69 -3.77 13.27 -9.82
N ALA A 70 -3.08 12.65 -10.77
CA ALA A 70 -2.41 11.35 -10.57
C ALA A 70 -0.92 11.45 -10.25
N THR A 71 -0.31 12.62 -10.40
CA THR A 71 1.11 12.84 -10.12
C THR A 71 1.33 13.93 -9.09
N ILE A 72 2.35 13.76 -8.27
CA ILE A 72 2.85 14.78 -7.35
C ILE A 72 4.33 14.97 -7.66
N PRO A 73 4.82 16.20 -7.88
CA PRO A 73 6.24 16.43 -8.02
C PRO A 73 7.01 15.93 -6.78
N ILE A 74 8.20 15.41 -7.00
CA ILE A 74 9.11 15.11 -5.91
C ILE A 74 9.84 16.42 -5.59
N GLY A 75 9.60 16.91 -4.39
CA GLY A 75 10.13 18.18 -3.91
C GLY A 75 11.36 18.02 -3.02
N ASN A 76 11.38 18.78 -1.93
CA ASN A 76 12.55 18.97 -1.09
C ASN A 76 12.73 17.91 0.02
N SER A 77 12.06 16.75 -0.04
CA SER A 77 12.47 15.64 0.81
C SER A 77 13.86 15.17 0.39
N GLN A 78 14.74 14.90 1.35
CA GLN A 78 16.11 14.46 1.02
C GLN A 78 16.10 13.19 0.17
N LEU A 79 15.34 12.20 0.59
CA LEU A 79 15.24 10.93 -0.12
C LEU A 79 14.64 11.09 -1.52
N GLY A 80 13.60 11.92 -1.68
CA GLY A 80 12.99 12.23 -2.98
C GLY A 80 13.97 12.94 -3.91
N ALA A 81 14.75 13.89 -3.40
CA ALA A 81 15.77 14.61 -4.17
C ALA A 81 16.88 13.66 -4.66
N ASP A 82 17.36 12.76 -3.81
CA ASP A 82 18.39 11.79 -4.16
C ASP A 82 17.88 10.82 -5.25
N ILE A 83 16.66 10.34 -5.11
CA ILE A 83 16.02 9.47 -6.09
C ILE A 83 15.87 10.18 -7.45
N LYS A 84 15.38 11.42 -7.45
CA LYS A 84 15.22 12.20 -8.66
C LYS A 84 16.56 12.52 -9.34
N ALA A 85 17.61 12.73 -8.57
CA ALA A 85 18.96 12.98 -9.10
C ALA A 85 19.57 11.74 -9.75
N LEU A 86 19.28 10.55 -9.22
CA LEU A 86 19.85 9.28 -9.70
C LEU A 86 19.07 8.69 -10.88
N HIS A 87 17.79 9.03 -11.04
CA HIS A 87 16.90 8.35 -11.97
C HIS A 87 16.17 9.30 -12.92
N LYS A 88 16.09 8.88 -14.18
CA LYS A 88 15.39 9.57 -15.26
C LYS A 88 14.19 8.72 -15.68
N GLY A 89 13.07 8.87 -15.06
CA GLY A 89 11.90 8.08 -15.43
C GLY A 89 10.75 8.24 -14.46
N ALA A 90 9.66 7.59 -14.74
CA ALA A 90 8.52 7.59 -13.82
C ALA A 90 8.92 6.90 -12.52
N ILE A 91 8.49 7.51 -11.42
CA ILE A 91 8.71 7.02 -10.06
C ILE A 91 7.35 6.67 -9.49
N GLY A 92 7.18 5.45 -9.01
CA GLY A 92 5.96 5.01 -8.31
C GLY A 92 6.06 5.30 -6.82
N VAL A 93 4.99 5.84 -6.24
CA VAL A 93 4.83 6.01 -4.78
C VAL A 93 3.43 5.55 -4.40
N ASP A 94 3.35 4.61 -3.47
CA ASP A 94 2.07 4.27 -2.86
C ASP A 94 1.87 5.05 -1.57
N LEU A 95 0.72 5.71 -1.48
CA LEU A 95 0.30 6.33 -0.23
C LEU A 95 -0.18 5.24 0.71
N PRO A 96 0.45 5.06 1.88
CA PRO A 96 -0.02 4.10 2.87
C PRO A 96 -1.48 4.32 3.21
N THR A 97 -2.25 3.26 3.38
CA THR A 97 -3.68 3.35 3.66
C THR A 97 -4.02 2.69 4.98
N TRP A 98 -4.97 3.28 5.71
CA TRP A 98 -5.37 2.82 7.03
C TRP A 98 -6.89 2.72 7.13
N PHE A 99 -7.39 1.51 7.21
CA PHE A 99 -8.81 1.21 7.37
C PHE A 99 -9.13 1.03 8.85
N ASN A 100 -10.26 1.57 9.29
CA ASN A 100 -10.80 1.37 10.63
C ASN A 100 -9.83 1.79 11.75
N VAL A 101 -9.33 3.02 11.67
CA VAL A 101 -8.33 3.60 12.62
C VAL A 101 -8.77 3.57 14.07
N GLN A 102 -10.09 3.61 14.32
CA GLN A 102 -10.65 3.72 15.67
C GLN A 102 -10.57 2.43 16.48
N ASP A 103 -10.26 1.31 15.84
CA ASP A 103 -10.12 0.04 16.55
C ASP A 103 -8.83 0.01 17.40
N ASN A 104 -8.92 -0.66 18.53
CA ASN A 104 -7.80 -0.78 19.46
C ASN A 104 -6.76 -1.83 19.05
N LYS A 105 -6.99 -2.56 17.97
CA LYS A 105 -6.12 -3.61 17.47
C LYS A 105 -5.80 -3.38 16.01
N HIS A 106 -4.58 -2.98 15.73
CA HIS A 106 -4.12 -2.70 14.38
C HIS A 106 -3.24 -3.82 13.83
N ILE A 107 -3.46 -4.15 12.58
CA ILE A 107 -2.63 -5.05 11.78
C ILE A 107 -1.91 -4.19 10.74
N MET A 108 -0.59 -4.24 10.74
CA MET A 108 0.21 -3.61 9.69
C MET A 108 0.57 -4.66 8.64
N ILE A 109 0.14 -4.44 7.41
CA ILE A 109 0.47 -5.30 6.27
C ILE A 109 1.50 -4.58 5.41
N VAL A 110 2.67 -5.21 5.25
CA VAL A 110 3.80 -4.67 4.49
C VAL A 110 3.93 -5.44 3.19
N ALA A 111 3.74 -4.75 2.06
CA ALA A 111 3.98 -5.29 0.72
C ALA A 111 5.44 -5.03 0.27
N GLN A 112 5.74 -5.30 -1.00
CA GLN A 112 7.10 -5.19 -1.50
C GLN A 112 7.45 -3.77 -1.94
N ASP A 113 6.73 -3.25 -2.94
CA ASP A 113 7.02 -1.99 -3.60
C ASP A 113 5.81 -1.44 -4.37
N PRO A 114 5.79 -0.13 -4.65
CA PRO A 114 4.74 0.52 -5.41
C PRO A 114 4.90 0.30 -6.93
N LEU A 115 4.87 -0.96 -7.38
CA LEU A 115 5.05 -1.37 -8.77
C LEU A 115 4.10 -0.62 -9.72
N ARG A 116 4.66 -0.09 -10.81
CA ARG A 116 3.92 0.60 -11.88
C ARG A 116 4.01 -0.14 -13.21
N ASN A 117 3.02 0.11 -14.06
CA ASN A 117 2.98 -0.46 -15.41
C ASN A 117 3.99 0.22 -16.33
N ASN A 118 4.61 -0.54 -17.24
CA ASN A 118 5.59 -0.06 -18.22
C ASN A 118 5.08 1.08 -19.12
N LYS A 119 3.77 1.27 -19.25
CA LYS A 119 3.18 2.39 -20.02
C LYS A 119 3.56 3.77 -19.49
N TYR A 120 4.03 3.86 -18.24
CA TYR A 120 4.49 5.10 -17.61
C TYR A 120 5.98 5.38 -17.85
N TYR A 121 6.72 4.43 -18.38
CA TYR A 121 8.15 4.56 -18.63
C TYR A 121 8.46 5.70 -19.60
N GLY A 122 9.38 6.58 -19.21
CA GLY A 122 9.85 7.69 -20.03
C GLY A 122 8.85 8.83 -20.26
N LYS A 123 7.66 8.78 -19.66
CA LYS A 123 6.59 9.75 -19.91
C LYS A 123 6.31 10.70 -18.75
N CYS A 124 6.80 10.39 -17.56
CA CYS A 124 6.58 11.18 -16.36
C CYS A 124 7.86 11.24 -15.54
N TYR A 125 8.19 12.41 -15.02
CA TYR A 125 9.34 12.64 -14.14
C TYR A 125 8.90 12.92 -12.69
N ASP A 126 7.60 13.00 -12.47
CA ASP A 126 6.99 13.16 -11.17
C ASP A 126 6.63 11.79 -10.57
N ALA A 127 6.32 11.78 -9.28
CA ALA A 127 5.82 10.59 -8.63
C ALA A 127 4.41 10.26 -9.11
N VAL A 128 4.24 9.06 -9.66
CA VAL A 128 2.92 8.48 -9.98
C VAL A 128 2.35 7.89 -8.71
N ILE A 129 1.31 8.54 -8.19
CA ILE A 129 0.72 8.22 -6.89
C ILE A 129 -0.35 7.14 -7.02
N SER A 130 -0.31 6.16 -6.12
CA SER A 130 -1.30 5.10 -5.99
C SER A 130 -1.51 4.73 -4.52
N SER A 131 -2.15 3.62 -4.26
CA SER A 131 -2.20 2.95 -2.97
C SER A 131 -1.70 1.53 -3.08
N PRO A 132 -1.25 0.90 -1.99
CA PRO A 132 -0.83 -0.49 -2.02
C PRO A 132 -1.91 -1.38 -2.65
N PHE A 133 -1.49 -2.26 -3.57
CA PHE A 133 -2.36 -3.11 -4.39
C PHE A 133 -3.38 -2.36 -5.28
N GLY A 134 -3.25 -1.05 -5.44
CA GLY A 134 -4.19 -0.25 -6.23
C GLY A 134 -5.62 -0.24 -5.68
N LEU A 135 -5.80 -0.38 -4.37
CA LEU A 135 -7.11 -0.56 -3.73
C LEU A 135 -8.07 0.62 -3.91
N HIS A 136 -7.55 1.82 -4.18
CA HIS A 136 -8.38 2.98 -4.49
C HIS A 136 -9.12 2.83 -5.84
N SER A 137 -8.72 1.89 -6.71
CA SER A 137 -9.37 1.62 -7.99
C SER A 137 -10.37 0.48 -7.89
N LEU A 138 -11.63 0.76 -8.22
CA LEU A 138 -12.68 -0.25 -8.28
C LEU A 138 -12.34 -1.34 -9.31
N GLU A 139 -11.77 -0.96 -10.46
CA GLU A 139 -11.32 -1.91 -11.48
C GLU A 139 -10.27 -2.87 -10.92
N HIS A 140 -9.30 -2.36 -10.16
CA HIS A 140 -8.28 -3.20 -9.54
C HIS A 140 -8.85 -4.15 -8.48
N ARG A 141 -9.79 -3.68 -7.65
CA ARG A 141 -10.46 -4.53 -6.66
C ARG A 141 -11.31 -5.63 -7.29
N GLN A 142 -11.88 -5.38 -8.46
CA GLN A 142 -12.74 -6.36 -9.13
C GLN A 142 -11.96 -7.29 -10.07
N ASN A 143 -11.02 -6.76 -10.84
CA ASN A 143 -10.44 -7.44 -12.00
C ASN A 143 -8.96 -7.80 -11.82
N ALA A 144 -8.19 -7.03 -11.05
CA ALA A 144 -6.80 -7.34 -10.79
C ALA A 144 -6.70 -8.37 -9.65
N ARG A 145 -6.12 -9.54 -9.93
CA ARG A 145 -6.08 -10.66 -8.99
C ARG A 145 -5.52 -10.27 -7.60
N GLY A 146 -4.40 -9.55 -7.55
CA GLY A 146 -3.79 -9.11 -6.30
C GLY A 146 -4.67 -8.10 -5.56
N GLY A 147 -5.22 -7.12 -6.28
CA GLY A 147 -6.16 -6.13 -5.74
C GLY A 147 -7.41 -6.78 -5.17
N LYS A 148 -8.02 -7.72 -5.91
CA LYS A 148 -9.20 -8.46 -5.43
C LYS A 148 -8.92 -9.28 -4.16
N MET A 149 -7.80 -10.01 -4.12
CA MET A 149 -7.43 -10.79 -2.94
C MET A 149 -7.19 -9.90 -1.72
N MET A 150 -6.49 -8.76 -1.91
CA MET A 150 -6.23 -7.81 -0.83
C MET A 150 -7.52 -7.13 -0.34
N ASP A 151 -8.40 -6.69 -1.24
CA ASP A 151 -9.69 -6.09 -0.89
C ASP A 151 -10.54 -7.05 -0.03
N LEU A 152 -10.62 -8.31 -0.43
CA LEU A 152 -11.33 -9.34 0.34
C LEU A 152 -10.69 -9.60 1.70
N LEU A 153 -9.35 -9.63 1.77
CA LEU A 153 -8.63 -9.80 3.02
C LEU A 153 -8.89 -8.64 3.98
N VAL A 154 -8.74 -7.40 3.50
CA VAL A 154 -9.01 -6.19 4.31
C VAL A 154 -10.44 -6.21 4.85
N LYS A 155 -11.43 -6.46 3.99
CA LYS A 155 -12.84 -6.53 4.40
C LYS A 155 -13.09 -7.58 5.48
N ARG A 156 -12.46 -8.76 5.38
CA ARG A 156 -12.59 -9.81 6.40
C ARG A 156 -11.97 -9.38 7.73
N LEU A 157 -10.78 -8.81 7.72
CA LEU A 157 -10.11 -8.38 8.94
C LEU A 157 -10.86 -7.21 9.61
N VAL A 158 -11.34 -6.24 8.84
CA VAL A 158 -12.16 -5.14 9.35
C VAL A 158 -13.48 -5.67 9.93
N ALA A 159 -14.15 -6.61 9.27
CA ALA A 159 -15.37 -7.24 9.80
C ALA A 159 -15.14 -8.01 11.11
N ASN A 160 -13.90 -8.40 11.41
CA ASN A 160 -13.49 -9.00 12.67
C ASN A 160 -12.99 -7.99 13.71
N GLY A 161 -13.16 -6.69 13.48
CA GLY A 161 -12.85 -5.62 14.44
C GLY A 161 -11.37 -5.25 14.48
N TYR A 162 -10.66 -5.33 13.35
CA TYR A 162 -9.26 -4.90 13.27
C TYR A 162 -9.11 -3.64 12.41
N GLY A 163 -8.28 -2.71 12.86
CA GLY A 163 -7.76 -1.66 12.02
C GLY A 163 -6.63 -2.20 11.13
N ILE A 164 -6.63 -1.88 9.83
CA ILE A 164 -5.68 -2.41 8.86
C ILE A 164 -4.87 -1.29 8.25
N TYR A 165 -3.57 -1.28 8.49
CA TYR A 165 -2.62 -0.37 7.86
C TYR A 165 -1.84 -1.09 6.76
N LEU A 166 -1.90 -0.56 5.54
CA LEU A 166 -1.19 -1.08 4.37
C LEU A 166 -0.06 -0.15 3.97
N THR A 167 1.13 -0.69 3.77
CA THR A 167 2.31 0.06 3.28
C THR A 167 3.24 -0.86 2.48
N ASP A 168 4.28 -0.27 1.88
CA ASP A 168 5.32 -0.98 1.15
C ASP A 168 6.67 -0.92 1.90
N ALA A 169 7.44 -1.99 1.78
CA ALA A 169 8.80 -2.06 2.32
C ALA A 169 9.75 -1.11 1.58
N ASN A 170 9.67 -1.07 0.25
CA ASN A 170 10.34 -0.08 -0.58
C ASN A 170 9.37 1.08 -0.84
N LYS A 171 9.77 2.29 -0.51
CA LYS A 171 8.87 3.46 -0.62
C LYS A 171 8.76 4.02 -2.03
N PHE A 172 9.70 3.68 -2.90
CA PHE A 172 9.71 4.11 -4.30
C PHE A 172 9.86 2.91 -5.23
N PHE A 173 9.23 3.01 -6.39
CA PHE A 173 9.48 2.14 -7.55
C PHE A 173 10.02 2.97 -8.70
N ILE A 174 11.10 2.52 -9.32
CA ILE A 174 11.79 3.25 -10.38
C ILE A 174 11.84 2.41 -11.63
N TYR A 175 11.37 2.98 -12.75
CA TYR A 175 11.17 2.26 -13.99
C TYR A 175 12.45 1.88 -14.76
N ASP A 176 13.53 2.58 -14.52
CA ASP A 176 14.81 2.31 -15.17
C ASP A 176 15.61 1.17 -14.53
N HIS A 177 15.14 0.68 -13.38
CA HIS A 177 15.69 -0.50 -12.72
C HIS A 177 14.96 -1.78 -13.11
N LYS A 178 15.74 -2.79 -13.47
CA LYS A 178 15.21 -4.11 -13.83
C LYS A 178 14.73 -4.90 -12.61
N THR A 179 15.26 -4.58 -11.44
CA THR A 179 14.87 -5.21 -10.17
C THR A 179 14.84 -4.19 -9.05
N THR A 180 13.79 -4.20 -8.25
CA THR A 180 13.66 -3.40 -7.04
C THR A 180 14.71 -3.75 -5.97
N ASP A 181 15.32 -4.94 -6.05
CA ASP A 181 16.34 -5.39 -5.09
C ASP A 181 17.63 -4.58 -5.15
N GLU A 182 18.05 -4.11 -6.32
CA GLU A 182 19.25 -3.27 -6.46
C GLU A 182 19.04 -1.89 -5.84
N PHE A 183 17.83 -1.34 -6.02
CA PHE A 183 17.50 -0.03 -5.49
C PHE A 183 17.25 -0.05 -3.98
N SER A 184 16.52 -1.05 -3.49
CA SER A 184 16.27 -1.20 -2.05
C SER A 184 17.57 -1.34 -1.25
N GLY A 185 18.63 -1.85 -1.86
CA GLY A 185 19.96 -1.92 -1.24
C GLY A 185 20.57 -0.55 -0.93
N ALA A 186 20.34 0.46 -1.78
CA ALA A 186 20.92 1.80 -1.63
C ALA A 186 20.20 2.65 -0.57
N HIS A 187 18.89 2.50 -0.41
CA HIS A 187 18.06 3.34 0.49
C HIS A 187 17.35 2.54 1.58
N ILE A 188 17.84 1.36 1.87
CA ILE A 188 17.17 0.46 2.83
C ILE A 188 17.13 1.04 4.25
N ASP A 189 18.13 1.83 4.64
CA ASP A 189 18.19 2.41 5.98
C ASP A 189 17.19 3.57 6.12
N GLU A 190 17.03 4.38 5.06
CA GLU A 190 16.01 5.42 4.98
C GLU A 190 14.59 4.83 4.97
N TYR A 191 14.36 3.78 4.19
CA TYR A 191 13.07 3.08 4.18
C TYR A 191 12.76 2.45 5.53
N ALA A 192 13.77 1.87 6.19
CA ALA A 192 13.62 1.31 7.53
C ALA A 192 13.25 2.39 8.55
N GLU A 193 13.83 3.58 8.44
CA GLU A 193 13.50 4.70 9.33
C GLU A 193 12.07 5.20 9.13
N ILE A 194 11.62 5.33 7.88
CA ILE A 194 10.23 5.68 7.57
C ILE A 194 9.28 4.63 8.16
N MET A 195 9.59 3.36 7.98
CA MET A 195 8.76 2.27 8.51
C MET A 195 8.73 2.25 10.05
N ARG A 196 9.81 2.63 10.76
CA ARG A 196 9.79 2.80 12.23
C ARG A 196 8.80 3.87 12.64
N GLN A 197 8.79 5.02 11.94
CA GLN A 197 7.84 6.09 12.18
C GLN A 197 6.39 5.66 11.90
N GLU A 198 6.15 4.92 10.82
CA GLU A 198 4.84 4.30 10.57
C GLU A 198 4.42 3.37 11.74
N ILE A 199 5.33 2.53 12.23
CA ILE A 199 5.06 1.63 13.37
C ILE A 199 4.75 2.42 14.66
N GLU A 200 5.44 3.52 14.92
CA GLU A 200 5.20 4.37 16.09
C GLU A 200 3.82 5.04 16.03
N ILE A 201 3.37 5.44 14.84
CA ILE A 201 2.04 6.03 14.61
C ILE A 201 0.96 4.95 14.74
N VAL A 202 1.12 3.83 14.04
CA VAL A 202 0.10 2.78 13.93
C VAL A 202 0.01 1.90 15.17
N LYS A 203 1.14 1.66 15.85
CA LYS A 203 1.26 0.75 17.00
C LYS A 203 0.65 -0.62 16.75
N PRO A 204 1.07 -1.33 15.69
CA PRO A 204 0.41 -2.57 15.29
C PRO A 204 0.60 -3.69 16.31
N THR A 205 -0.45 -4.47 16.54
CA THR A 205 -0.40 -5.70 17.33
C THR A 205 0.42 -6.77 16.62
N VAL A 206 0.32 -6.84 15.30
CA VAL A 206 1.09 -7.76 14.44
C VAL A 206 1.49 -7.07 13.15
N ILE A 207 2.69 -7.40 12.65
CA ILE A 207 3.18 -6.97 11.35
C ILE A 207 3.18 -8.19 10.42
N VAL A 208 2.44 -8.09 9.31
CA VAL A 208 2.33 -9.12 8.28
C VAL A 208 3.19 -8.72 7.09
N CYS A 209 4.20 -9.53 6.79
CA CYS A 209 5.08 -9.31 5.64
C CYS A 209 4.60 -10.15 4.45
N LEU A 210 4.23 -9.50 3.36
CA LEU A 210 3.81 -10.17 2.14
C LEU A 210 4.98 -10.32 1.17
N GLY A 211 5.57 -11.52 1.16
CA GLY A 211 6.71 -11.85 0.31
C GLY A 211 8.06 -11.60 0.98
N ARG A 212 9.12 -12.04 0.28
CA ARG A 212 10.49 -12.08 0.83
C ARG A 212 11.10 -10.71 1.06
N SER A 213 10.79 -9.73 0.22
CA SER A 213 11.37 -8.38 0.34
C SER A 213 10.87 -7.67 1.58
N ALA A 214 9.55 -7.72 1.84
CA ALA A 214 8.95 -7.19 3.06
C ALA A 214 9.50 -7.90 4.31
N GLU A 215 9.58 -9.23 4.29
CA GLU A 215 10.15 -10.00 5.39
C GLU A 215 11.62 -9.62 5.67
N ARG A 216 12.43 -9.46 4.62
CA ARG A 216 13.85 -9.08 4.73
C ARG A 216 14.00 -7.69 5.36
N MET A 217 13.19 -6.72 4.93
CA MET A 217 13.18 -5.38 5.50
C MET A 217 12.84 -5.41 6.98
N CYS A 218 11.76 -6.06 7.37
CA CYS A 218 11.35 -6.16 8.76
C CYS A 218 12.42 -6.86 9.64
N LYS A 219 13.06 -7.90 9.14
CA LYS A 219 14.19 -8.56 9.81
C LYS A 219 15.40 -7.65 9.96
N LYS A 220 15.76 -6.88 8.93
CA LYS A 220 16.85 -5.90 8.99
C LYS A 220 16.60 -4.84 10.06
N MET A 221 15.34 -4.41 10.22
CA MET A 221 14.94 -3.49 11.29
C MET A 221 15.00 -4.11 12.70
N GLY A 222 15.29 -5.40 12.82
CA GLY A 222 15.30 -6.12 14.10
C GLY A 222 13.91 -6.46 14.65
N LEU A 223 12.85 -6.37 13.83
CA LEU A 223 11.50 -6.71 14.22
C LEU A 223 11.36 -8.22 14.42
N ARG A 224 10.90 -8.65 15.60
CA ARG A 224 10.82 -10.06 15.98
C ARG A 224 9.43 -10.66 15.87
N ASN A 225 8.39 -9.86 16.10
CA ASN A 225 6.99 -10.31 16.04
C ASN A 225 6.39 -10.05 14.67
N ILE A 226 6.90 -10.71 13.64
CA ILE A 226 6.40 -10.62 12.28
C ILE A 226 5.75 -11.95 11.84
N LEU A 227 4.72 -11.86 11.02
CA LEU A 227 4.11 -12.98 10.31
C LEU A 227 4.46 -12.88 8.83
N ALA A 228 5.30 -13.78 8.35
CA ALA A 228 5.67 -13.84 6.93
C ALA A 228 4.70 -14.74 6.16
N LEU A 229 4.04 -14.16 5.15
CA LEU A 229 3.13 -14.84 4.24
C LEU A 229 3.57 -14.66 2.78
N PRO A 230 3.21 -15.57 1.87
CA PRO A 230 3.46 -15.39 0.44
C PRO A 230 2.84 -14.09 -0.06
N HIS A 231 3.42 -13.48 -1.11
CA HIS A 231 2.85 -12.28 -1.72
C HIS A 231 1.50 -12.58 -2.40
N LEU A 232 0.52 -11.67 -2.30
CA LEU A 232 -0.80 -11.80 -2.94
C LEU A 232 -0.73 -11.46 -4.43
N SER A 233 0.04 -12.24 -5.20
CA SER A 233 0.17 -12.07 -6.65
C SER A 233 -0.07 -13.38 -7.39
N GLY A 234 -0.37 -13.28 -8.68
CA GLY A 234 -0.54 -14.46 -9.53
C GLY A 234 0.70 -15.34 -9.60
N THR A 235 1.88 -14.73 -9.58
CA THR A 235 3.18 -15.44 -9.63
C THR A 235 3.47 -16.20 -8.34
N ALA A 236 2.90 -15.80 -7.21
CA ALA A 236 3.08 -16.46 -5.92
C ALA A 236 2.10 -17.62 -5.66
N ARG A 237 1.20 -17.98 -6.63
CA ARG A 237 0.17 -19.01 -6.44
C ARG A 237 0.73 -20.31 -5.86
N GLY A 238 1.83 -20.82 -6.39
CA GLY A 238 2.45 -22.06 -5.89
C GLY A 238 2.96 -21.95 -4.46
N ALA A 239 3.45 -20.77 -4.05
CA ALA A 239 3.86 -20.53 -2.67
C ALA A 239 2.64 -20.43 -1.73
N ILE A 240 1.55 -19.82 -2.19
CA ILE A 240 0.29 -19.71 -1.44
C ILE A 240 -0.27 -21.11 -1.17
N ILE A 241 -0.38 -21.96 -2.19
CA ILE A 241 -0.90 -23.32 -2.03
C ILE A 241 0.00 -24.14 -1.09
N ARG A 242 1.32 -24.05 -1.21
CA ARG A 242 2.23 -24.73 -0.27
C ARG A 242 2.09 -24.27 1.17
N LYS A 243 1.80 -23.00 1.39
CA LYS A 243 1.56 -22.45 2.75
C LYS A 243 0.20 -22.90 3.31
N PHE A 244 -0.80 -23.01 2.44
CA PHE A 244 -2.18 -23.33 2.80
C PHE A 244 -2.68 -24.56 2.00
N PRO A 245 -2.31 -25.79 2.40
CA PRO A 245 -2.65 -27.01 1.65
C PRO A 245 -4.14 -27.23 1.45
N ARG A 246 -4.99 -26.72 2.36
CA ARG A 246 -6.45 -26.81 2.21
C ARG A 246 -6.94 -26.17 0.90
N LEU A 247 -6.20 -25.23 0.31
CA LEU A 247 -6.54 -24.62 -0.97
C LEU A 247 -6.50 -25.63 -2.16
N ASP A 248 -5.82 -26.76 -2.00
CA ASP A 248 -5.86 -27.82 -3.00
C ASP A 248 -7.23 -28.53 -3.02
N GLU A 249 -7.90 -28.60 -1.87
CA GLU A 249 -9.22 -29.25 -1.73
C GLU A 249 -10.35 -28.31 -2.11
N VAL A 250 -10.34 -27.05 -1.61
CA VAL A 250 -11.45 -26.10 -1.79
C VAL A 250 -11.28 -25.19 -3.01
N GLY A 251 -10.13 -25.25 -3.68
CA GLY A 251 -9.76 -24.38 -4.80
C GLY A 251 -9.12 -23.05 -4.34
N ALA A 252 -8.06 -22.63 -5.02
CA ALA A 252 -7.35 -21.39 -4.75
C ALA A 252 -8.02 -20.19 -5.45
N THR A 253 -9.27 -19.91 -5.09
CA THR A 253 -10.00 -18.69 -5.50
C THR A 253 -9.52 -17.48 -4.68
N ALA A 254 -9.85 -16.26 -5.10
CA ALA A 254 -9.51 -15.06 -4.34
C ALA A 254 -10.15 -15.06 -2.94
N GLU A 255 -11.38 -15.53 -2.87
CA GLU A 255 -12.19 -15.66 -1.65
C GLU A 255 -11.56 -16.63 -0.65
N ASN A 256 -11.18 -17.83 -1.12
CA ASN A 256 -10.58 -18.88 -0.28
C ASN A 256 -9.18 -18.48 0.19
N ILE A 257 -8.39 -17.82 -0.68
CA ILE A 257 -7.07 -17.29 -0.31
C ILE A 257 -7.21 -16.22 0.77
N ALA A 258 -8.11 -15.26 0.59
CA ALA A 258 -8.34 -14.20 1.59
C ALA A 258 -8.80 -14.79 2.94
N GLU A 259 -9.59 -15.86 2.92
CA GLU A 259 -10.03 -16.59 4.12
C GLU A 259 -8.86 -17.24 4.86
N GLU A 260 -8.00 -17.97 4.14
CA GLU A 260 -6.83 -18.62 4.76
C GLU A 260 -5.85 -17.58 5.37
N TYR A 261 -5.61 -16.45 4.65
CA TYR A 261 -4.78 -15.36 5.17
C TYR A 261 -5.38 -14.72 6.40
N ALA A 262 -6.67 -14.38 6.38
CA ALA A 262 -7.35 -13.79 7.53
C ALA A 262 -7.27 -14.70 8.76
N ARG A 263 -7.53 -16.00 8.58
CA ARG A 263 -7.44 -17.00 9.66
C ARG A 263 -6.03 -17.07 10.26
N GLU A 264 -4.99 -17.16 9.42
CA GLU A 264 -3.60 -17.24 9.86
C GLU A 264 -3.19 -15.97 10.62
N ILE A 265 -3.62 -14.80 10.16
CA ILE A 265 -3.34 -13.51 10.80
C ILE A 265 -4.05 -13.43 12.16
N ILE A 266 -5.33 -13.76 12.22
CA ILE A 266 -6.11 -13.72 13.46
C ILE A 266 -5.58 -14.70 14.52
N MET A 267 -5.15 -15.89 14.10
CA MET A 267 -4.53 -16.85 15.02
C MET A 267 -3.18 -16.38 15.59
N LYS A 268 -2.53 -15.42 14.95
CA LYS A 268 -1.25 -14.87 15.41
C LYS A 268 -1.40 -13.76 16.46
N ILE A 269 -2.57 -13.12 16.52
CA ILE A 269 -2.92 -12.04 17.45
C ILE A 269 -3.41 -12.59 18.79
#